data_8c28851b0f6479a61c03393dd6c17783
#
_entry.id   8c28851b0f6479a61c03393dd6c17783
#
_cell.length_a   1.000
_cell.length_b   1.000
_cell.length_c   1.000
_cell.angle_alpha   90.00
_cell.angle_beta   90.00
_cell.angle_gamma   90.00
#
_symmetry.space_group_name_H-M   'P 1'
#
loop_
_entity.id
_entity.type
_entity.pdbx_description
1 polymer ?
#
loop_
_entity_poly.entity_id
_entity_poly.type
_entity_poly.pdbx_seq_one_letter_code
_entity_poly.pdbx_strand_id
1 'polypeptide(L)'
;MTDTAIRRVLVTGASSGIGAATVRRLIADGMHVIASARRADRLNELAAETGCEAWPLDVTDDTAVAGLVDHLAATGGLDAVVNNAGGALGLDMVEDADLDGWRQMYELNVLGTLRVTKAVLPLLRTSGETRGTGDIVIVTSTAAHGAYEGGAGYTGVKHAERMLTTTLRWEIVGEPVRVLEVAPGNVATEEFSLVRFDGDADRAAKVYEGYQPLLAEDIADVISYGITRPAHMNMDLMIVRPRAQAHNTKIARGTAAAVAV
;
A
#
# COMPACT_ATOMS: atom_id res chain seq x y z
N MET A 1 4.89 -14.22 -29.06
CA MET A 1 4.86 -15.17 -27.92
C MET A 1 5.06 -14.31 -26.69
N THR A 2 4.04 -14.11 -25.89
CA THR A 2 4.19 -13.43 -24.61
C THR A 2 5.03 -14.33 -23.71
N ASP A 3 6.16 -13.83 -23.26
CA ASP A 3 7.00 -14.51 -22.27
C ASP A 3 6.11 -14.81 -21.05
N THR A 4 5.87 -16.08 -20.78
CA THR A 4 5.08 -16.57 -19.65
C THR A 4 5.89 -16.64 -18.36
N ALA A 5 7.04 -15.95 -18.31
CA ALA A 5 7.85 -15.92 -17.11
C ALA A 5 7.06 -15.31 -15.94
N ILE A 6 7.13 -15.96 -14.79
CA ILE A 6 6.46 -15.55 -13.56
C ILE A 6 6.90 -14.13 -13.18
N ARG A 7 5.95 -13.25 -12.95
CA ARG A 7 6.22 -11.86 -12.51
C ARG A 7 6.72 -11.84 -11.07
N ARG A 8 7.73 -11.01 -10.83
CA ARG A 8 8.30 -10.79 -9.49
C ARG A 8 7.79 -9.48 -8.91
N VAL A 9 7.16 -9.53 -7.74
CA VAL A 9 6.48 -8.39 -7.11
C VAL A 9 7.00 -8.18 -5.70
N LEU A 10 7.49 -6.98 -5.41
CA LEU A 10 7.82 -6.53 -4.05
C LEU A 10 6.56 -5.94 -3.40
N VAL A 11 6.23 -6.39 -2.19
CA VAL A 11 5.16 -5.80 -1.37
C VAL A 11 5.74 -5.30 -0.07
N THR A 12 5.71 -3.99 0.18
CA THR A 12 6.14 -3.41 1.45
C THR A 12 5.01 -3.37 2.47
N GLY A 13 5.32 -3.39 3.77
CA GLY A 13 4.31 -3.45 4.83
C GLY A 13 3.53 -4.77 4.83
N ALA A 14 4.16 -5.87 4.40
CA ALA A 14 3.51 -7.16 4.15
C ALA A 14 3.21 -7.97 5.41
N SER A 15 3.58 -7.51 6.61
CA SER A 15 3.42 -8.30 7.86
C SER A 15 2.00 -8.35 8.41
N SER A 16 1.05 -7.57 7.86
CA SER A 16 -0.36 -7.56 8.28
C SER A 16 -1.27 -6.85 7.26
N GLY A 17 -2.57 -6.89 7.49
CA GLY A 17 -3.58 -6.11 6.79
C GLY A 17 -3.52 -6.22 5.26
N ILE A 18 -3.64 -5.08 4.58
CA ILE A 18 -3.66 -5.00 3.10
C ILE A 18 -2.40 -5.63 2.48
N GLY A 19 -1.22 -5.40 3.08
CA GLY A 19 0.04 -5.95 2.57
C GLY A 19 0.05 -7.48 2.57
N ALA A 20 -0.32 -8.11 3.69
CA ALA A 20 -0.39 -9.57 3.80
C ALA A 20 -1.45 -10.17 2.86
N ALA A 21 -2.63 -9.56 2.77
CA ALA A 21 -3.68 -9.96 1.83
C ALA A 21 -3.21 -9.84 0.37
N THR A 22 -2.47 -8.77 0.04
CA THR A 22 -1.88 -8.58 -1.29
C THR A 22 -0.88 -9.68 -1.62
N VAL A 23 -0.02 -10.07 -0.68
CA VAL A 23 0.91 -11.21 -0.89
C VAL A 23 0.14 -12.48 -1.22
N ARG A 24 -0.86 -12.84 -0.40
CA ARG A 24 -1.69 -14.04 -0.62
C ARG A 24 -2.34 -14.01 -2.01
N ARG A 25 -2.92 -12.87 -2.38
CA ARG A 25 -3.59 -12.73 -3.66
C ARG A 25 -2.63 -12.87 -4.84
N LEU A 26 -1.50 -12.19 -4.83
CA LEU A 26 -0.54 -12.22 -5.93
C LEU A 26 0.12 -13.61 -6.07
N ILE A 27 0.38 -14.32 -4.97
CA ILE A 27 0.82 -15.73 -5.01
C ILE A 27 -0.26 -16.61 -5.64
N ALA A 28 -1.53 -16.43 -5.27
CA ALA A 28 -2.65 -17.18 -5.86
C ALA A 28 -2.82 -16.90 -7.36
N ASP A 29 -2.44 -15.70 -7.81
CA ASP A 29 -2.41 -15.32 -9.23
C ASP A 29 -1.15 -15.85 -9.97
N GLY A 30 -0.29 -16.63 -9.30
CA GLY A 30 0.90 -17.28 -9.87
C GLY A 30 2.14 -16.39 -9.95
N MET A 31 2.21 -15.31 -9.18
CA MET A 31 3.36 -14.42 -9.13
C MET A 31 4.37 -14.87 -8.08
N HIS A 32 5.65 -14.53 -8.25
CA HIS A 32 6.67 -14.64 -7.22
C HIS A 32 6.67 -13.36 -6.38
N VAL A 33 6.39 -13.45 -5.09
CA VAL A 33 6.24 -12.28 -4.24
C VAL A 33 7.36 -12.21 -3.21
N ILE A 34 8.01 -11.06 -3.14
CA ILE A 34 8.94 -10.68 -2.08
C ILE A 34 8.14 -9.86 -1.06
N ALA A 35 7.86 -10.47 0.09
CA ALA A 35 7.13 -9.86 1.18
C ALA A 35 8.08 -9.13 2.12
N SER A 36 7.94 -7.80 2.25
CA SER A 36 8.84 -6.99 3.04
C SER A 36 8.13 -6.22 4.16
N ALA A 37 8.68 -6.28 5.37
CA ALA A 37 8.26 -5.50 6.54
C ALA A 37 9.33 -5.59 7.64
N ARG A 38 9.16 -4.82 8.72
CA ARG A 38 10.10 -4.84 9.86
C ARG A 38 10.02 -6.11 10.70
N ARG A 39 8.83 -6.72 10.83
CA ARG A 39 8.57 -7.88 11.69
C ARG A 39 8.91 -9.19 10.95
N ALA A 40 10.12 -9.68 11.21
CA ALA A 40 10.61 -10.90 10.56
C ALA A 40 9.80 -12.16 10.93
N ASP A 41 9.32 -12.26 12.17
CA ASP A 41 8.47 -13.35 12.65
C ASP A 41 7.19 -13.47 11.82
N ARG A 42 6.46 -12.37 11.64
CA ARG A 42 5.24 -12.31 10.84
C ARG A 42 5.48 -12.60 9.35
N LEU A 43 6.61 -12.13 8.82
CA LEU A 43 7.00 -12.46 7.44
C LEU A 43 7.30 -13.93 7.26
N ASN A 44 7.96 -14.56 8.23
CA ASN A 44 8.24 -15.99 8.18
C ASN A 44 6.97 -16.83 8.29
N GLU A 45 6.00 -16.44 9.13
CA GLU A 45 4.66 -17.06 9.17
C GLU A 45 3.96 -16.95 7.80
N LEU A 46 3.96 -15.77 7.19
CA LEU A 46 3.36 -15.56 5.87
C LEU A 46 4.08 -16.35 4.78
N ALA A 47 5.41 -16.45 4.84
CA ALA A 47 6.19 -17.25 3.91
C ALA A 47 5.91 -18.75 4.05
N ALA A 48 5.77 -19.24 5.28
CA ALA A 48 5.38 -20.64 5.54
C ALA A 48 3.97 -20.96 5.02
N GLU A 49 3.05 -19.99 5.08
CA GLU A 49 1.67 -20.11 4.58
C GLU A 49 1.60 -20.10 3.06
N THR A 50 2.32 -19.16 2.41
CA THR A 50 2.08 -18.80 1.00
C THR A 50 3.20 -19.23 0.05
N GLY A 51 4.39 -19.52 0.58
CA GLY A 51 5.59 -19.74 -0.23
C GLY A 51 6.24 -18.44 -0.76
N CYS A 52 5.84 -17.25 -0.27
CA CYS A 52 6.49 -15.99 -0.63
C CYS A 52 7.92 -15.93 -0.08
N GLU A 53 8.74 -15.08 -0.67
CA GLU A 53 10.07 -14.77 -0.17
C GLU A 53 9.97 -13.70 0.94
N ALA A 54 10.39 -14.03 2.16
CA ALA A 54 10.41 -13.10 3.28
C ALA A 54 11.70 -12.27 3.28
N TRP A 55 11.56 -10.94 3.26
CA TRP A 55 12.69 -10.02 3.34
C TRP A 55 12.43 -8.94 4.39
N PRO A 56 13.05 -9.05 5.59
CA PRO A 56 12.92 -8.01 6.62
C PRO A 56 13.49 -6.67 6.13
N LEU A 57 12.67 -5.61 6.24
CA LEU A 57 13.01 -4.28 5.74
C LEU A 57 12.35 -3.19 6.58
N ASP A 58 13.12 -2.21 6.98
CA ASP A 58 12.61 -0.89 7.34
C ASP A 58 12.76 0.05 6.14
N VAL A 59 11.64 0.52 5.59
CA VAL A 59 11.64 1.44 4.44
C VAL A 59 12.21 2.82 4.75
N THR A 60 12.46 3.12 6.04
CA THR A 60 13.10 4.36 6.48
C THR A 60 14.63 4.26 6.54
N ASP A 61 15.20 3.07 6.34
CA ASP A 61 16.63 2.81 6.35
C ASP A 61 17.19 2.71 4.92
N ASP A 62 18.02 3.69 4.53
CA ASP A 62 18.64 3.74 3.20
C ASP A 62 19.53 2.51 2.92
N THR A 63 20.26 2.02 3.94
CA THR A 63 21.17 0.87 3.81
C THR A 63 20.38 -0.43 3.61
N ALA A 64 19.30 -0.60 4.37
CA ALA A 64 18.44 -1.77 4.24
C ALA A 64 17.75 -1.80 2.86
N VAL A 65 17.29 -0.65 2.35
CA VAL A 65 16.71 -0.55 1.00
C VAL A 65 17.75 -0.84 -0.09
N ALA A 66 18.99 -0.35 0.05
CA ALA A 66 20.06 -0.66 -0.90
C ALA A 66 20.35 -2.18 -0.94
N GLY A 67 20.45 -2.82 0.22
CA GLY A 67 20.64 -4.28 0.30
C GLY A 67 19.51 -5.09 -0.35
N LEU A 68 18.26 -4.63 -0.23
CA LEU A 68 17.13 -5.23 -0.96
C LEU A 68 17.31 -5.11 -2.48
N VAL A 69 17.71 -3.94 -2.98
CA VAL A 69 17.90 -3.73 -4.43
C VAL A 69 19.01 -4.62 -4.98
N ASP A 70 20.13 -4.75 -4.27
CA ASP A 70 21.23 -5.66 -4.64
C ASP A 70 20.75 -7.11 -4.72
N HIS A 71 19.96 -7.54 -3.74
CA HIS A 71 19.35 -8.87 -3.74
C HIS A 71 18.39 -9.07 -4.93
N LEU A 72 17.48 -8.12 -5.18
CA LEU A 72 16.56 -8.19 -6.30
C LEU A 72 17.30 -8.27 -7.64
N ALA A 73 18.35 -7.46 -7.83
CA ALA A 73 19.16 -7.47 -9.04
C ALA A 73 19.86 -8.81 -9.24
N ALA A 74 20.40 -9.40 -8.17
CA ALA A 74 21.11 -10.69 -8.21
C ALA A 74 20.18 -11.89 -8.45
N THR A 75 18.89 -11.78 -8.12
CA THR A 75 17.94 -12.91 -8.12
C THR A 75 16.90 -12.85 -9.23
N GLY A 76 17.04 -11.99 -10.23
CA GLY A 76 16.21 -11.95 -11.44
C GLY A 76 15.40 -10.67 -11.65
N GLY A 77 15.74 -9.60 -10.95
CA GLY A 77 15.11 -8.28 -11.11
C GLY A 77 13.76 -8.13 -10.42
N LEU A 78 12.99 -7.14 -10.85
CA LEU A 78 11.70 -6.81 -10.28
C LEU A 78 10.74 -6.33 -11.38
N ASP A 79 9.51 -6.84 -11.39
CA ASP A 79 8.48 -6.48 -12.37
C ASP A 79 7.43 -5.51 -11.80
N ALA A 80 7.23 -5.52 -10.49
CA ALA A 80 6.31 -4.60 -9.84
C ALA A 80 6.71 -4.32 -8.40
N VAL A 81 6.38 -3.12 -7.90
CA VAL A 81 6.43 -2.77 -6.48
C VAL A 81 5.05 -2.31 -6.00
N VAL A 82 4.64 -2.83 -4.86
CA VAL A 82 3.47 -2.34 -4.11
C VAL A 82 3.99 -1.63 -2.86
N ASN A 83 4.03 -0.30 -2.93
CA ASN A 83 4.32 0.56 -1.78
C ASN A 83 3.07 0.64 -0.90
N ASN A 84 3.01 -0.25 0.08
CA ASN A 84 1.90 -0.33 1.03
C ASN A 84 2.35 -0.02 2.47
N ALA A 85 3.66 -0.03 2.74
CA ALA A 85 4.17 0.35 4.06
C ALA A 85 3.74 1.78 4.41
N GLY A 86 3.02 1.92 5.51
CA GLY A 86 2.49 3.20 5.97
C GLY A 86 1.69 3.03 7.25
N GLY A 87 1.24 4.14 7.82
CA GLY A 87 0.43 4.13 9.04
C GLY A 87 -0.09 5.51 9.40
N ALA A 88 -0.94 5.54 10.40
CA ALA A 88 -1.49 6.76 10.99
C ALA A 88 -1.24 6.78 12.49
N LEU A 89 -0.93 7.95 13.03
CA LEU A 89 -0.80 8.21 14.46
C LEU A 89 -1.76 9.33 14.85
N GLY A 90 -2.47 9.14 15.95
CA GLY A 90 -3.33 10.14 16.56
C GLY A 90 -4.55 10.58 15.74
N LEU A 91 -5.36 11.39 16.39
CA LEU A 91 -6.51 12.13 15.85
C LEU A 91 -6.63 13.48 16.59
N ASP A 92 -5.50 14.17 16.75
CA ASP A 92 -5.44 15.38 17.54
C ASP A 92 -5.83 16.59 16.68
N MET A 93 -6.44 17.57 17.33
CA MET A 93 -6.66 18.87 16.70
C MET A 93 -5.31 19.52 16.41
N VAL A 94 -5.25 20.42 15.44
CA VAL A 94 -3.98 21.04 15.01
C VAL A 94 -3.30 21.77 16.17
N GLU A 95 -4.07 22.37 17.07
CA GLU A 95 -3.54 23.06 18.26
C GLU A 95 -2.86 22.14 19.28
N ASP A 96 -3.23 20.85 19.30
CA ASP A 96 -2.69 19.82 20.20
C ASP A 96 -1.75 18.84 19.47
N ALA A 97 -1.34 19.15 18.25
CA ALA A 97 -0.65 18.22 17.36
C ALA A 97 0.72 17.76 17.92
N ASP A 98 0.93 16.46 17.96
CA ASP A 98 2.25 15.86 18.23
C ASP A 98 3.16 15.96 16.99
N LEU A 99 4.14 16.86 17.04
CA LEU A 99 5.08 17.08 15.93
C LEU A 99 5.99 15.88 15.67
N ASP A 100 6.30 15.07 16.66
CA ASP A 100 7.14 13.89 16.47
C ASP A 100 6.35 12.76 15.80
N GLY A 101 5.10 12.56 16.16
CA GLY A 101 4.19 11.69 15.43
C GLY A 101 3.99 12.11 13.96
N TRP A 102 3.92 13.42 13.69
CA TRP A 102 3.86 13.92 12.31
C TRP A 102 5.14 13.64 11.53
N ARG A 103 6.32 13.84 12.13
CA ARG A 103 7.62 13.50 11.51
C ARG A 103 7.70 12.01 11.20
N GLN A 104 7.29 11.15 12.14
CA GLN A 104 7.26 9.70 11.94
C GLN A 104 6.33 9.30 10.80
N MET A 105 5.11 9.87 10.75
CA MET A 105 4.18 9.62 9.66
C MET A 105 4.75 10.07 8.31
N TYR A 106 5.40 11.22 8.23
CA TYR A 106 6.01 11.72 7.01
C TYR A 106 7.18 10.85 6.57
N GLU A 107 8.08 10.49 7.49
CA GLU A 107 9.22 9.60 7.20
C GLU A 107 8.77 8.24 6.69
N LEU A 108 7.77 7.63 7.32
CA LEU A 108 7.28 6.32 6.93
C LEU A 108 6.50 6.35 5.59
N ASN A 109 5.47 7.22 5.50
CA ASN A 109 4.54 7.19 4.37
C ASN A 109 5.11 7.86 3.12
N VAL A 110 5.79 9.00 3.27
CA VAL A 110 6.26 9.81 2.13
C VAL A 110 7.68 9.46 1.75
N LEU A 111 8.63 9.61 2.69
CA LEU A 111 10.05 9.37 2.40
C LEU A 111 10.34 7.88 2.22
N GLY A 112 9.67 7.00 2.98
CA GLY A 112 9.78 5.54 2.80
C GLY A 112 9.31 5.11 1.42
N THR A 113 8.13 5.57 0.98
CA THR A 113 7.61 5.32 -0.38
C THR A 113 8.55 5.86 -1.46
N LEU A 114 9.05 7.09 -1.30
CA LEU A 114 10.00 7.70 -2.24
C LEU A 114 11.31 6.91 -2.30
N ARG A 115 11.87 6.53 -1.16
CA ARG A 115 13.12 5.78 -1.03
C ARG A 115 13.06 4.44 -1.75
N VAL A 116 12.04 3.64 -1.48
CA VAL A 116 11.84 2.35 -2.15
C VAL A 116 11.62 2.55 -3.65
N THR A 117 10.69 3.43 -4.04
CA THR A 117 10.37 3.69 -5.45
C THR A 117 11.60 4.11 -6.24
N LYS A 118 12.36 5.10 -5.74
CA LYS A 118 13.60 5.57 -6.37
C LYS A 118 14.62 4.44 -6.55
N ALA A 119 14.77 3.60 -5.53
CA ALA A 119 15.78 2.55 -5.52
C ALA A 119 15.44 1.41 -6.50
N VAL A 120 14.15 1.03 -6.64
CA VAL A 120 13.74 -0.07 -7.54
C VAL A 120 13.41 0.39 -8.97
N LEU A 121 13.26 1.69 -9.23
CA LEU A 121 12.87 2.22 -10.55
C LEU A 121 13.76 1.72 -11.70
N PRO A 122 15.11 1.62 -11.58
CA PRO A 122 15.95 1.05 -12.63
C PRO A 122 15.60 -0.40 -12.98
N LEU A 123 15.25 -1.23 -11.99
CA LEU A 123 14.85 -2.63 -12.21
C LEU A 123 13.51 -2.71 -12.94
N LEU A 124 12.56 -1.83 -12.58
CA LEU A 124 11.25 -1.75 -13.23
C LEU A 124 11.36 -1.29 -14.69
N ARG A 125 12.27 -0.37 -15.00
CA ARG A 125 12.58 0.04 -16.38
C ARG A 125 13.09 -1.15 -17.20
N THR A 126 14.05 -1.90 -16.67
CA THR A 126 14.59 -3.11 -17.33
C THR A 126 13.48 -4.14 -17.56
N SER A 127 12.61 -4.36 -16.58
CA SER A 127 11.45 -5.24 -16.76
C SER A 127 10.50 -4.70 -17.83
N GLY A 128 10.23 -3.41 -17.83
CA GLY A 128 9.38 -2.78 -18.83
C GLY A 128 9.90 -2.95 -20.27
N GLU A 129 11.19 -2.82 -20.48
CA GLU A 129 11.84 -3.03 -21.78
C GLU A 129 11.75 -4.49 -22.25
N THR A 130 11.81 -5.44 -21.34
CA THR A 130 11.83 -6.88 -21.66
C THR A 130 10.46 -7.54 -21.68
N ARG A 131 9.53 -7.07 -20.84
CA ARG A 131 8.20 -7.68 -20.62
C ARG A 131 7.02 -6.79 -21.00
N GLY A 132 7.29 -5.54 -21.42
CA GLY A 132 6.32 -4.57 -21.88
C GLY A 132 5.83 -3.59 -20.80
N THR A 133 5.97 -3.87 -19.51
CA THR A 133 5.72 -2.90 -18.44
C THR A 133 6.36 -3.32 -17.12
N GLY A 134 6.96 -2.34 -16.43
CA GLY A 134 7.17 -2.39 -14.99
C GLY A 134 6.01 -1.68 -14.27
N ASP A 135 5.67 -2.05 -13.02
CA ASP A 135 4.56 -1.46 -12.31
C ASP A 135 4.95 -0.87 -10.95
N ILE A 136 4.49 0.34 -10.69
CA ILE A 136 4.58 0.98 -9.38
C ILE A 136 3.15 1.17 -8.88
N VAL A 137 2.79 0.48 -7.81
CA VAL A 137 1.52 0.67 -7.10
C VAL A 137 1.80 1.40 -5.79
N ILE A 138 1.08 2.49 -5.54
CA ILE A 138 1.16 3.22 -4.27
C ILE A 138 -0.20 3.16 -3.58
N VAL A 139 -0.22 2.59 -2.38
CA VAL A 139 -1.42 2.49 -1.56
C VAL A 139 -1.54 3.75 -0.71
N THR A 140 -2.29 4.72 -1.21
CA THR A 140 -2.56 5.97 -0.52
C THR A 140 -3.74 5.82 0.48
N SER A 141 -4.76 6.61 0.35
CA SER A 141 -6.02 6.57 1.13
C SER A 141 -7.03 7.54 0.55
N THR A 142 -8.32 7.37 0.84
CA THR A 142 -9.30 8.45 0.65
C THR A 142 -8.95 9.70 1.44
N ALA A 143 -8.11 9.61 2.47
CA ALA A 143 -7.51 10.75 3.17
C ALA A 143 -6.58 11.61 2.29
N ALA A 144 -6.08 11.07 1.16
CA ALA A 144 -5.34 11.83 0.14
C ALA A 144 -6.24 12.70 -0.76
N HIS A 145 -7.57 12.57 -0.63
CA HIS A 145 -8.57 13.20 -1.49
C HIS A 145 -9.60 14.02 -0.71
N GLY A 146 -9.38 14.25 0.59
CA GLY A 146 -10.26 15.04 1.42
C GLY A 146 -9.77 15.11 2.87
N ALA A 147 -10.11 16.19 3.55
CA ALA A 147 -9.77 16.42 4.93
C ALA A 147 -10.88 15.96 5.88
N TYR A 148 -10.54 15.79 7.15
CA TYR A 148 -11.46 15.57 8.26
C TYR A 148 -10.85 16.07 9.57
N GLU A 149 -11.70 16.42 10.50
CA GLU A 149 -11.34 16.94 11.81
C GLU A 149 -10.46 15.94 12.59
N GLY A 150 -9.39 16.40 13.22
CA GLY A 150 -8.37 15.59 13.89
C GLY A 150 -7.48 14.79 12.95
N GLY A 151 -7.71 14.85 11.63
CA GLY A 151 -6.96 14.07 10.65
C GLY A 151 -5.79 14.78 9.98
N ALA A 152 -5.44 16.00 10.40
CA ALA A 152 -4.50 16.87 9.68
C ALA A 152 -3.15 16.21 9.40
N GLY A 153 -2.54 15.51 10.36
CA GLY A 153 -1.27 14.81 10.17
C GLY A 153 -1.36 13.73 9.10
N TYR A 154 -2.33 12.81 9.23
CA TYR A 154 -2.48 11.72 8.29
C TYR A 154 -2.96 12.18 6.89
N THR A 155 -3.91 13.12 6.82
CA THR A 155 -4.34 13.68 5.53
C THR A 155 -3.20 14.41 4.85
N GLY A 156 -2.38 15.14 5.61
CA GLY A 156 -1.20 15.84 5.09
C GLY A 156 -0.21 14.88 4.42
N VAL A 157 0.18 13.80 5.09
CA VAL A 157 1.13 12.83 4.51
C VAL A 157 0.53 12.08 3.32
N LYS A 158 -0.76 11.73 3.35
CA LYS A 158 -1.40 11.03 2.24
C LYS A 158 -1.63 11.94 1.02
N HIS A 159 -1.86 13.25 1.20
CA HIS A 159 -1.83 14.22 0.11
C HIS A 159 -0.41 14.36 -0.49
N ALA A 160 0.64 14.38 0.35
CA ALA A 160 2.02 14.42 -0.14
C ALA A 160 2.36 13.16 -0.95
N GLU A 161 1.99 11.97 -0.46
CA GLU A 161 2.18 10.69 -1.14
C GLU A 161 1.43 10.63 -2.49
N ARG A 162 0.19 11.15 -2.54
CA ARG A 162 -0.56 11.30 -3.78
C ARG A 162 0.14 12.23 -4.77
N MET A 163 0.67 13.37 -4.31
CA MET A 163 1.38 14.29 -5.20
C MET A 163 2.69 13.71 -5.70
N LEU A 164 3.42 12.96 -4.87
CA LEU A 164 4.55 12.15 -5.31
C LEU A 164 4.15 11.22 -6.46
N THR A 165 3.07 10.45 -6.28
CA THR A 165 2.53 9.51 -7.28
C THR A 165 2.18 10.19 -8.59
N THR A 166 1.48 11.33 -8.51
CA THR A 166 1.03 12.09 -9.68
C THR A 166 2.23 12.69 -10.44
N THR A 167 3.18 13.28 -9.72
CA THR A 167 4.38 13.89 -10.31
C THR A 167 5.27 12.83 -10.96
N LEU A 168 5.52 11.71 -10.28
CA LEU A 168 6.28 10.61 -10.85
C LEU A 168 5.69 10.14 -12.19
N ARG A 169 4.37 10.01 -12.30
CA ARG A 169 3.71 9.62 -13.55
C ARG A 169 3.99 10.61 -14.69
N TRP A 170 4.07 11.91 -14.40
CA TRP A 170 4.41 12.93 -15.39
C TRP A 170 5.88 12.87 -15.80
N GLU A 171 6.77 12.64 -14.84
CA GLU A 171 8.22 12.59 -15.08
C GLU A 171 8.64 11.42 -15.96
N ILE A 172 7.97 10.26 -15.82
CA ILE A 172 8.30 9.04 -16.56
C ILE A 172 7.33 8.73 -17.72
N VAL A 173 6.53 9.72 -18.14
CA VAL A 173 5.61 9.54 -19.28
C VAL A 173 6.39 9.10 -20.53
N GLY A 174 5.90 8.03 -21.17
CA GLY A 174 6.59 7.42 -22.36
C GLY A 174 7.60 6.34 -21.99
N GLU A 175 7.99 6.17 -20.73
CA GLU A 175 8.78 5.03 -20.29
C GLU A 175 7.88 3.77 -20.15
N PRO A 176 8.46 2.56 -20.26
CA PRO A 176 7.68 1.32 -20.14
C PRO A 176 7.39 0.98 -18.66
N VAL A 177 6.91 1.96 -17.89
CA VAL A 177 6.58 1.83 -16.46
C VAL A 177 5.23 2.48 -16.20
N ARG A 178 4.34 1.77 -15.51
CA ARG A 178 3.04 2.30 -15.07
C ARG A 178 3.10 2.74 -13.61
N VAL A 179 2.37 3.82 -13.29
CA VAL A 179 2.24 4.32 -11.92
C VAL A 179 0.76 4.34 -11.56
N LEU A 180 0.37 3.48 -10.62
CA LEU A 180 -1.00 3.26 -10.19
C LEU A 180 -1.17 3.74 -8.74
N GLU A 181 -2.25 4.46 -8.47
CA GLU A 181 -2.66 4.83 -7.12
C GLU A 181 -3.88 4.01 -6.72
N VAL A 182 -3.81 3.33 -5.57
CA VAL A 182 -4.97 2.71 -4.91
C VAL A 182 -5.26 3.51 -3.64
N ALA A 183 -6.47 4.06 -3.54
CA ALA A 183 -6.89 4.93 -2.46
C ALA A 183 -8.06 4.30 -1.66
N PRO A 184 -7.76 3.44 -0.66
CA PRO A 184 -8.79 2.81 0.16
C PRO A 184 -9.54 3.79 1.06
N GLY A 185 -10.84 3.54 1.23
CA GLY A 185 -11.64 4.09 2.33
C GLY A 185 -11.41 3.30 3.62
N ASN A 186 -12.50 3.08 4.39
CA ASN A 186 -12.41 2.35 5.64
C ASN A 186 -12.26 0.84 5.38
N VAL A 187 -11.08 0.31 5.67
CA VAL A 187 -10.74 -1.11 5.59
C VAL A 187 -10.58 -1.64 7.02
N ALA A 188 -11.32 -2.67 7.37
CA ALA A 188 -11.15 -3.35 8.65
C ALA A 188 -9.89 -4.21 8.60
N THR A 189 -8.81 -3.71 9.18
CA THR A 189 -7.57 -4.45 9.39
C THR A 189 -7.28 -4.59 10.87
N GLU A 190 -6.55 -5.62 11.26
CA GLU A 190 -6.27 -5.92 12.67
C GLU A 190 -5.56 -4.79 13.41
N GLU A 191 -4.68 -4.05 12.73
CA GLU A 191 -3.71 -3.18 13.38
C GLU A 191 -3.88 -1.68 13.10
N PHE A 192 -4.38 -1.28 11.92
CA PHE A 192 -4.35 0.13 11.53
C PHE A 192 -5.05 1.05 12.53
N SER A 193 -6.28 0.72 12.92
CA SER A 193 -7.03 1.52 13.90
C SER A 193 -6.46 1.37 15.31
N LEU A 194 -5.95 0.16 15.64
CA LEU A 194 -5.35 -0.09 16.95
C LEU A 194 -4.07 0.73 17.16
N VAL A 195 -3.17 0.74 16.18
CA VAL A 195 -1.94 1.57 16.21
C VAL A 195 -2.28 3.05 16.24
N ARG A 196 -3.27 3.48 15.44
CA ARG A 196 -3.70 4.88 15.39
C ARG A 196 -4.20 5.40 16.72
N PHE A 197 -4.84 4.55 17.52
CA PHE A 197 -5.42 4.90 18.83
C PHE A 197 -4.58 4.38 20.01
N ASP A 198 -3.28 4.17 19.81
CA ASP A 198 -2.34 3.77 20.85
C ASP A 198 -2.79 2.53 21.65
N GLY A 199 -3.37 1.55 20.97
CA GLY A 199 -3.84 0.29 21.55
C GLY A 199 -5.26 0.32 22.12
N ASP A 200 -6.00 1.43 22.02
CA ASP A 200 -7.40 1.51 22.44
C ASP A 200 -8.31 0.69 21.50
N ALA A 201 -8.57 -0.55 21.91
CA ALA A 201 -9.36 -1.51 21.13
C ALA A 201 -10.84 -1.09 20.99
N ASP A 202 -11.42 -0.47 22.02
CA ASP A 202 -12.82 -0.03 22.00
C ASP A 202 -13.00 1.13 21.00
N ARG A 203 -12.05 2.05 20.98
CA ARG A 203 -12.05 3.17 20.04
C ARG A 203 -11.79 2.68 18.62
N ALA A 204 -10.90 1.71 18.44
CA ALA A 204 -10.63 1.09 17.15
C ALA A 204 -11.86 0.36 16.59
N ALA A 205 -12.58 -0.39 17.40
CA ALA A 205 -13.80 -1.12 17.01
C ALA A 205 -14.93 -0.19 16.58
N LYS A 206 -15.12 0.95 17.26
CA LYS A 206 -16.15 1.96 16.93
C LYS A 206 -16.04 2.54 15.54
N VAL A 207 -14.84 2.53 14.93
CA VAL A 207 -14.64 3.00 13.55
C VAL A 207 -15.53 2.24 12.58
N TYR A 208 -15.70 0.94 12.80
CA TYR A 208 -16.40 0.01 11.90
C TYR A 208 -17.81 -0.33 12.32
N GLU A 209 -18.30 0.24 13.43
CA GLU A 209 -19.61 -0.07 13.97
C GLU A 209 -20.74 0.40 13.06
N GLY A 210 -21.75 -0.47 12.86
CA GLY A 210 -23.02 -0.14 12.19
C GLY A 210 -22.96 -0.13 10.64
N TYR A 211 -21.91 -0.63 10.01
CA TYR A 211 -21.84 -0.84 8.57
C TYR A 211 -20.82 -1.94 8.22
N GLN A 212 -20.87 -2.45 6.98
CA GLN A 212 -19.88 -3.37 6.47
C GLN A 212 -18.68 -2.57 5.92
N PRO A 213 -17.49 -2.59 6.55
CA PRO A 213 -16.26 -2.00 6.01
C PRO A 213 -15.72 -2.85 4.85
N LEU A 214 -14.74 -2.32 4.14
CA LEU A 214 -13.91 -3.16 3.25
C LEU A 214 -13.05 -4.10 4.09
N LEU A 215 -12.68 -5.22 3.49
CA LEU A 215 -11.67 -6.14 3.98
C LEU A 215 -10.33 -5.87 3.28
N ALA A 216 -9.25 -6.38 3.85
CA ALA A 216 -7.92 -6.27 3.25
C ALA A 216 -7.87 -6.94 1.88
N GLU A 217 -8.59 -8.03 1.72
CA GLU A 217 -8.74 -8.82 0.50
C GLU A 217 -9.39 -8.03 -0.64
N ASP A 218 -10.35 -7.14 -0.35
CA ASP A 218 -10.98 -6.27 -1.36
C ASP A 218 -9.93 -5.36 -2.01
N ILE A 219 -9.00 -4.84 -1.21
CA ILE A 219 -7.92 -3.97 -1.71
C ILE A 219 -6.85 -4.78 -2.44
N ALA A 220 -6.54 -5.99 -1.95
CA ALA A 220 -5.63 -6.91 -2.63
C ALA A 220 -6.13 -7.28 -4.04
N ASP A 221 -7.44 -7.50 -4.20
CA ASP A 221 -8.09 -7.73 -5.48
C ASP A 221 -7.92 -6.55 -6.45
N VAL A 222 -8.11 -5.33 -5.97
CA VAL A 222 -7.95 -4.10 -6.76
C VAL A 222 -6.48 -3.92 -7.19
N ILE A 223 -5.53 -4.18 -6.29
CA ILE A 223 -4.09 -4.14 -6.60
C ILE A 223 -3.74 -5.16 -7.69
N SER A 224 -4.16 -6.42 -7.50
CA SER A 224 -3.95 -7.47 -8.48
C SER A 224 -4.59 -7.13 -9.83
N TYR A 225 -5.84 -6.64 -9.81
CA TYR A 225 -6.51 -6.18 -11.03
C TYR A 225 -5.70 -5.12 -11.77
N GLY A 226 -5.14 -4.11 -11.08
CA GLY A 226 -4.31 -3.07 -11.68
C GLY A 226 -3.05 -3.65 -12.35
N ILE A 227 -2.31 -4.48 -11.65
CA ILE A 227 -1.06 -5.08 -12.10
C ILE A 227 -1.28 -6.02 -13.32
N THR A 228 -2.40 -6.73 -13.36
CA THR A 228 -2.70 -7.71 -14.42
C THR A 228 -3.32 -7.11 -15.69
N ARG A 229 -3.51 -5.79 -15.76
CA ARG A 229 -4.04 -5.15 -16.98
C ARG A 229 -3.00 -5.16 -18.10
N PRO A 230 -3.46 -5.11 -19.39
CA PRO A 230 -2.56 -5.00 -20.53
C PRO A 230 -1.57 -3.83 -20.38
N ALA A 231 -0.34 -4.00 -20.85
CA ALA A 231 0.77 -3.06 -20.64
C ALA A 231 0.46 -1.61 -21.04
N HIS A 232 -0.35 -1.39 -22.08
CA HIS A 232 -0.74 -0.06 -22.54
C HIS A 232 -1.80 0.65 -21.67
N MET A 233 -2.35 -0.06 -20.68
CA MET A 233 -3.42 0.45 -19.81
C MET A 233 -2.87 0.82 -18.45
N ASN A 234 -2.79 2.11 -18.14
CA ASN A 234 -2.48 2.61 -16.79
C ASN A 234 -3.78 2.97 -16.05
N MET A 235 -3.92 2.48 -14.84
CA MET A 235 -5.04 2.84 -13.97
C MET A 235 -4.55 3.89 -12.96
N ASP A 236 -4.66 5.16 -13.34
CA ASP A 236 -4.06 6.27 -12.63
C ASP A 236 -4.49 6.38 -11.17
N LEU A 237 -5.79 6.12 -10.90
CA LEU A 237 -6.38 6.25 -9.58
C LEU A 237 -7.57 5.30 -9.43
N MET A 238 -7.52 4.47 -8.39
CA MET A 238 -8.61 3.59 -7.98
C MET A 238 -9.04 3.92 -6.56
N ILE A 239 -10.13 4.68 -6.42
CA ILE A 239 -10.71 4.98 -5.11
C ILE A 239 -11.73 3.90 -4.75
N VAL A 240 -11.49 3.20 -3.64
CA VAL A 240 -12.33 2.08 -3.20
C VAL A 240 -12.91 2.39 -1.83
N ARG A 241 -14.24 2.39 -1.71
CA ARG A 241 -14.95 2.67 -0.45
C ARG A 241 -15.97 1.59 -0.13
N PRO A 242 -16.22 1.35 1.16
CA PRO A 242 -17.46 0.63 1.54
C PRO A 242 -18.67 1.29 0.89
N ARG A 243 -19.66 0.51 0.50
CA ARG A 243 -20.92 1.05 -0.06
C ARG A 243 -21.58 2.09 0.86
N ALA A 244 -21.39 1.95 2.17
CA ALA A 244 -21.92 2.86 3.17
C ALA A 244 -21.12 4.17 3.32
N GLN A 245 -19.91 4.26 2.76
CA GLN A 245 -19.01 5.41 2.93
C GLN A 245 -19.05 6.32 1.69
N ALA A 246 -19.63 7.51 1.82
CA ALA A 246 -19.62 8.52 0.75
C ALA A 246 -18.41 9.46 0.82
N HIS A 247 -17.91 9.73 2.03
CA HIS A 247 -16.77 10.63 2.31
C HIS A 247 -16.03 10.16 3.57
N ASN A 248 -14.87 10.71 3.88
CA ASN A 248 -14.08 10.33 5.06
C ASN A 248 -14.88 10.42 6.38
N THR A 249 -15.81 11.37 6.46
CA THR A 249 -16.67 11.61 7.64
C THR A 249 -18.12 11.24 7.43
N LYS A 250 -18.56 10.97 6.20
CA LYS A 250 -19.96 10.66 5.92
C LYS A 250 -20.15 9.16 5.65
N ILE A 251 -20.60 8.46 6.67
CA ILE A 251 -20.84 7.01 6.66
C ILE A 251 -22.29 6.77 7.10
N ALA A 252 -23.04 6.01 6.32
CA ALA A 252 -24.36 5.54 6.72
C ALA A 252 -24.19 4.39 7.72
N ARG A 253 -24.72 4.55 8.92
CA ARG A 253 -24.71 3.54 9.99
C ARG A 253 -26.14 3.09 10.28
N GLY A 254 -26.35 1.80 10.56
CA GLY A 254 -27.62 1.23 10.90
C GLY A 254 -27.92 -0.06 10.15
N THR A 255 -29.07 -0.70 10.44
CA THR A 255 -29.42 -2.05 9.98
C THR A 255 -29.50 -2.23 8.47
N ALA A 256 -29.85 -1.19 7.71
CA ALA A 256 -29.87 -1.24 6.24
C ALA A 256 -28.47 -1.20 5.59
N ALA A 257 -27.47 -0.68 6.31
CA ALA A 257 -26.08 -0.61 5.86
C ALA A 257 -25.25 -1.86 6.22
N ALA A 258 -25.79 -2.66 7.15
CA ALA A 258 -25.15 -3.87 7.71
C ALA A 258 -25.67 -5.17 7.07
N VAL A 259 -26.22 -5.13 5.86
CA VAL A 259 -26.61 -6.36 5.16
C VAL A 259 -25.33 -7.11 4.80
N ALA A 260 -25.06 -8.17 5.55
CA ALA A 260 -24.02 -9.15 5.25
C ALA A 260 -24.30 -9.80 3.87
N VAL A 261 -23.25 -10.01 3.14
CA VAL A 261 -23.24 -10.92 1.99
C VAL A 261 -23.24 -12.35 2.49
#